data_49e1652874ae6314106f3ca58742a1ef
#
_entry.id   49e1652874ae6314106f3ca58742a1ef
#
_cell.length_a   1.000
_cell.length_b   1.000
_cell.length_c   1.000
_cell.angle_alpha   90.00
_cell.angle_beta   90.00
_cell.angle_gamma   90.00
#
_symmetry.space_group_name_H-M   'P 1'
#
loop_
_entity.id
_entity.type
_entity.pdbx_description
1 polymer ?
#
loop_
_entity_poly.entity_id
_entity_poly.type
_entity_poly.pdbx_seq_one_letter_code
_entity_poly.pdbx_strand_id
1 'polypeptide(L)'
;FFFRVDKLPSDGHTHHFHLFRLLVNLTERTSKRIAVQRDELIECKNKDALKLYGDLVSANMYRIQKGDEVLIAENFYDENMPQVEIKLDIMKTPSQNAQYYYNEYKKFDQNIDCTEEIGNNTERSAIELL
;
A
#
# COMPACT_ATOMS: atom_id res chain seq x y z
N PHE A 1 20.87 11.12 -44.08
CA PHE A 1 19.73 11.32 -44.21
C PHE A 1 19.17 12.12 -43.18
N PHE A 2 19.32 12.45 -42.68
CA PHE A 2 18.91 13.07 -41.92
C PHE A 2 18.76 14.24 -42.03
N PHE A 3 19.07 14.66 -42.59
CA PHE A 3 19.00 15.64 -42.76
C PHE A 3 18.35 16.47 -43.07
N ARG A 4 18.04 16.43 -43.43
CA ARG A 4 17.18 17.21 -43.95
C ARG A 4 15.91 17.14 -43.40
N VAL A 5 15.84 16.60 -42.27
CA VAL A 5 14.74 16.67 -41.38
C VAL A 5 14.39 18.09 -41.10
N ASP A 6 15.37 18.92 -41.10
CA ASP A 6 15.16 20.34 -40.83
C ASP A 6 14.31 21.02 -41.84
N LYS A 7 14.22 20.43 -42.99
CA LYS A 7 13.47 21.05 -44.04
C LYS A 7 12.11 20.46 -44.23
N LEU A 8 11.78 19.53 -43.46
CA LEU A 8 10.46 19.03 -43.51
C LEU A 8 9.52 20.15 -43.16
N PRO A 9 8.72 20.50 -44.05
CA PRO A 9 7.90 21.63 -43.84
C PRO A 9 6.85 21.31 -42.88
N SER A 10 6.67 20.20 -42.67
CA SER A 10 5.65 19.95 -41.85
C SER A 10 6.00 20.17 -40.49
N ASP A 11 6.08 21.34 -40.14
CA ASP A 11 6.01 21.70 -38.76
C ASP A 11 4.90 20.92 -38.07
N GLY A 12 3.87 20.63 -38.79
CA GLY A 12 2.80 19.76 -38.33
C GLY A 12 3.24 18.35 -37.98
N HIS A 13 4.17 17.80 -38.77
CA HIS A 13 4.69 16.48 -38.51
C HIS A 13 5.61 16.45 -37.29
N THR A 14 6.47 17.42 -37.17
CA THR A 14 7.36 17.59 -36.00
C THR A 14 6.51 17.87 -34.75
N HIS A 15 5.50 18.68 -34.88
CA HIS A 15 4.59 18.99 -33.78
C HIS A 15 3.81 17.76 -33.33
N HIS A 16 3.32 16.96 -34.28
CA HIS A 16 2.63 15.70 -33.99
C HIS A 16 3.53 14.71 -33.25
N PHE A 17 4.77 14.56 -33.67
CA PHE A 17 5.76 13.73 -33.01
C PHE A 17 6.07 14.23 -31.59
N HIS A 18 6.17 15.52 -31.41
CA HIS A 18 6.39 16.14 -30.11
C HIS A 18 5.23 15.90 -29.16
N LEU A 19 3.99 16.07 -29.63
CA LEU A 19 2.78 15.77 -28.87
C LEU A 19 2.72 14.27 -28.49
N PHE A 20 3.03 13.40 -29.42
CA PHE A 20 3.08 11.96 -29.16
C PHE A 20 4.08 11.63 -28.05
N ARG A 21 5.25 12.21 -28.10
CA ARG A 21 6.28 12.03 -27.07
C ARG A 21 5.83 12.55 -25.71
N LEU A 22 5.12 13.67 -25.66
CA LEU A 22 4.53 14.19 -24.44
C LEU A 22 3.49 13.23 -23.87
N LEU A 23 2.62 12.70 -24.71
CA LEU A 23 1.61 11.71 -24.29
C LEU A 23 2.23 10.45 -23.73
N VAL A 24 3.26 9.93 -24.35
CA VAL A 24 3.99 8.75 -23.87
C VAL A 24 4.61 9.04 -22.50
N ASN A 25 5.28 10.17 -22.33
CA ASN A 25 5.89 10.55 -21.07
C ASN A 25 4.86 10.70 -19.95
N LEU A 26 3.71 11.32 -20.25
CA LEU A 26 2.62 11.46 -19.30
C LEU A 26 2.03 10.11 -18.91
N THR A 27 1.85 9.22 -19.87
CA THR A 27 1.35 7.88 -19.63
C THR A 27 2.29 7.08 -18.75
N GLU A 28 3.60 7.14 -19.01
CA GLU A 28 4.60 6.46 -18.19
C GLU A 28 4.62 6.98 -16.76
N ARG A 29 4.59 8.29 -16.58
CA ARG A 29 4.54 8.92 -15.25
C ARG A 29 3.30 8.51 -14.48
N THR A 30 2.16 8.53 -15.14
CA THR A 30 0.89 8.14 -14.54
C THR A 30 0.88 6.67 -14.16
N SER A 31 1.40 5.79 -15.02
CA SER A 31 1.50 4.36 -14.75
C SER A 31 2.38 4.05 -13.54
N LYS A 32 3.54 4.71 -13.45
CA LYS A 32 4.44 4.56 -12.29
C LYS A 32 3.77 5.03 -11.02
N ARG A 33 3.06 6.14 -11.07
CA ARG A 33 2.35 6.70 -9.92
C ARG A 33 1.23 5.78 -9.44
N ILE A 34 0.45 5.22 -10.37
CA ILE A 34 -0.59 4.24 -10.05
C ILE A 34 0.00 3.00 -9.39
N ALA A 35 1.15 2.52 -9.86
CA ALA A 35 1.81 1.37 -9.28
C ALA A 35 2.21 1.64 -7.81
N VAL A 36 2.84 2.77 -7.55
CA VAL A 36 3.20 3.17 -6.18
C VAL A 36 1.97 3.27 -5.28
N GLN A 37 0.91 3.92 -5.74
CA GLN A 37 -0.34 4.05 -4.97
C GLN A 37 -1.01 2.71 -4.68
N ARG A 38 -0.90 1.74 -5.58
CA ARG A 38 -1.41 0.38 -5.33
C ARG A 38 -0.61 -0.31 -4.24
N ASP A 39 0.71 -0.19 -4.27
CA ASP A 39 1.58 -0.77 -3.26
C ASP A 39 1.30 -0.15 -1.88
N GLU A 40 1.16 1.17 -1.82
CA GLU A 40 0.77 1.89 -0.60
C GLU A 40 -0.58 1.42 -0.05
N LEU A 41 -1.58 1.22 -0.90
CA LEU A 41 -2.88 0.70 -0.49
C LEU A 41 -2.82 -0.73 0.06
N ILE A 42 -1.95 -1.57 -0.49
CA ILE A 42 -1.72 -2.92 0.01
C ILE A 42 -1.08 -2.85 1.39
N GLU A 43 -0.10 -1.98 1.57
CA GLU A 43 0.55 -1.77 2.86
C GLU A 43 -0.44 -1.25 3.91
N CYS A 44 -1.34 -0.34 3.54
CA CYS A 44 -2.38 0.15 4.44
C CYS A 44 -3.32 -0.97 4.91
N LYS A 45 -3.72 -1.85 4.01
CA LYS A 45 -4.54 -3.02 4.38
C LYS A 45 -3.78 -3.97 5.30
N ASN A 46 -2.49 -4.15 5.07
CA ASN A 46 -1.64 -4.95 5.93
C ASN A 46 -1.52 -4.34 7.33
N LYS A 47 -1.47 -3.02 7.41
CA LYS A 47 -1.47 -2.27 8.66
C LYS A 47 -2.71 -2.58 9.50
N ASP A 48 -3.90 -2.50 8.90
CA ASP A 48 -5.15 -2.80 9.58
C ASP A 48 -5.21 -4.26 10.06
N ALA A 49 -4.69 -5.18 9.26
CA ALA A 49 -4.58 -6.58 9.64
C ALA A 49 -3.65 -6.78 10.85
N LEU A 50 -2.54 -6.06 10.92
CA LEU A 50 -1.61 -6.15 12.05
C LEU A 50 -2.26 -5.65 13.36
N LYS A 51 -3.04 -4.58 13.29
CA LYS A 51 -3.82 -4.11 14.44
C LYS A 51 -4.82 -5.14 14.89
N LEU A 52 -5.58 -5.70 13.95
CA LEU A 52 -6.55 -6.75 14.22
C LEU A 52 -5.89 -7.96 14.90
N TYR A 53 -4.74 -8.40 14.40
CA TYR A 53 -4.01 -9.51 14.99
C TYR A 53 -3.56 -9.22 16.43
N GLY A 54 -3.07 -8.01 16.68
CA GLY A 54 -2.72 -7.57 18.04
C GLY A 54 -3.92 -7.62 18.98
N ASP A 55 -5.07 -7.12 18.54
CA ASP A 55 -6.31 -7.10 19.32
C ASP A 55 -6.82 -8.52 19.60
N LEU A 56 -6.83 -9.39 18.60
CA LEU A 56 -7.27 -10.77 18.72
C LEU A 56 -6.35 -11.59 19.64
N VAL A 57 -5.05 -11.41 19.54
CA VAL A 57 -4.09 -12.06 20.44
C VAL A 57 -4.29 -11.56 21.87
N SER A 58 -4.48 -10.26 22.07
CA SER A 58 -4.74 -9.68 23.38
C SER A 58 -6.02 -10.21 24.00
N ALA A 59 -7.08 -10.30 23.23
CA ALA A 59 -8.37 -10.79 23.70
C ALA A 59 -8.36 -12.30 24.05
N ASN A 60 -7.49 -13.06 23.41
CA ASN A 60 -7.39 -14.50 23.57
C ASN A 60 -6.16 -14.96 24.37
N MET A 61 -5.46 -14.06 25.06
CA MET A 61 -4.24 -14.40 25.81
C MET A 61 -4.44 -15.55 26.80
N TYR A 62 -5.62 -15.66 27.37
CA TYR A 62 -5.96 -16.72 28.34
C TYR A 62 -6.05 -18.11 27.72
N ARG A 63 -6.17 -18.19 26.39
CA ARG A 63 -6.26 -19.46 25.64
C ARG A 63 -4.92 -19.87 25.06
N ILE A 64 -4.00 -18.93 24.94
CA ILE A 64 -2.69 -19.17 24.32
C ILE A 64 -1.73 -19.71 25.36
N GLN A 65 -1.12 -20.84 25.04
CA GLN A 65 -0.06 -21.42 25.87
C GLN A 65 1.31 -21.10 25.27
N LYS A 66 2.31 -21.09 26.11
CA LYS A 66 3.68 -20.90 25.63
C LYS A 66 4.09 -22.09 24.77
N GLY A 67 4.46 -21.82 23.55
CA GLY A 67 4.81 -22.83 22.56
C GLY A 67 3.77 -23.04 21.46
N ASP A 68 2.61 -22.36 21.55
CA ASP A 68 1.63 -22.38 20.49
C ASP A 68 2.18 -21.62 19.28
N GLU A 69 2.04 -22.22 18.10
CA GLU A 69 2.50 -21.63 16.84
C GLU A 69 1.41 -20.79 16.15
N VAL A 70 0.18 -21.11 16.41
CA VAL A 70 -0.97 -20.52 15.72
C VAL A 70 -2.12 -20.31 16.67
N LEU A 71 -2.76 -19.17 16.58
CA LEU A 71 -4.01 -18.86 17.24
C LEU A 71 -5.11 -18.78 16.18
N ILE A 72 -6.18 -19.55 16.38
CA ILE A 72 -7.40 -19.40 15.61
C ILE A 72 -8.39 -18.62 16.47
N ALA A 73 -8.73 -17.43 16.03
CA ALA A 73 -9.63 -16.53 16.73
C ALA A 73 -10.74 -16.02 15.81
N GLU A 74 -11.87 -15.72 16.38
CA GLU A 74 -12.98 -15.12 15.66
C GLU A 74 -12.78 -13.60 15.59
N ASN A 75 -12.95 -13.04 14.40
CA ASN A 75 -12.88 -11.61 14.19
C ASN A 75 -14.18 -10.95 14.67
N PHE A 76 -14.16 -10.39 15.85
CA PHE A 76 -15.31 -9.74 16.45
C PHE A 76 -15.63 -8.35 15.89
N TYR A 77 -14.80 -7.84 15.00
CA TYR A 77 -15.07 -6.59 14.29
C TYR A 77 -15.93 -6.80 13.04
N ASP A 78 -16.05 -8.05 12.58
CA ASP A 78 -16.85 -8.39 11.41
C ASP A 78 -18.17 -9.05 11.85
N GLU A 79 -19.27 -8.64 11.26
CA GLU A 79 -20.59 -9.20 11.56
C GLU A 79 -20.66 -10.70 11.33
N ASN A 80 -19.90 -11.22 10.39
CA ASN A 80 -19.87 -12.65 10.07
C ASN A 80 -18.92 -13.44 10.99
N MET A 81 -18.20 -12.78 11.87
CA MET A 81 -17.22 -13.39 12.78
C MET A 81 -16.33 -14.44 12.11
N PRO A 82 -15.66 -14.11 10.98
CA PRO A 82 -14.81 -15.07 10.31
C PRO A 82 -13.67 -15.49 11.20
N GLN A 83 -13.28 -16.76 11.09
CA GLN A 83 -12.12 -17.25 11.80
C GLN A 83 -10.84 -16.74 11.13
N VAL A 84 -9.95 -16.19 11.93
CA VAL A 84 -8.67 -15.66 11.51
C VAL A 84 -7.57 -16.49 12.14
N GLU A 85 -6.65 -16.93 11.30
CA GLU A 85 -5.47 -17.67 11.73
C GLU A 85 -4.30 -16.70 11.91
N ILE A 86 -3.77 -16.63 13.12
CA ILE A 86 -2.71 -15.71 13.51
C ILE A 86 -1.47 -16.50 13.90
N LYS A 87 -0.36 -16.22 13.26
CA LYS A 87 0.91 -16.87 13.60
C LYS A 87 1.48 -16.30 14.88
N LEU A 88 1.92 -17.17 15.75
CA LEU A 88 2.55 -16.83 17.01
C LEU A 88 4.01 -17.26 17.01
N ASP A 89 4.83 -16.52 17.73
CA ASP A 89 6.21 -16.90 17.97
C ASP A 89 6.29 -17.79 19.21
N ILE A 90 6.70 -19.01 19.02
CA ILE A 90 6.79 -20.03 20.09
C ILE A 90 7.75 -19.62 21.22
N MET A 91 8.71 -18.76 20.92
CA MET A 91 9.70 -18.30 21.90
C MET A 91 9.16 -17.14 22.75
N LYS A 92 8.05 -16.54 22.34
CA LYS A 92 7.46 -15.39 23.01
C LYS A 92 6.26 -15.81 23.86
N THR A 93 6.02 -15.03 24.90
CA THR A 93 4.78 -15.16 25.68
C THR A 93 3.61 -14.59 24.90
N PRO A 94 2.35 -14.95 25.23
CA PRO A 94 1.17 -14.36 24.57
C PRO A 94 1.17 -12.83 24.55
N SER A 95 1.55 -12.22 25.66
CA SER A 95 1.67 -10.76 25.79
C SER A 95 2.73 -10.20 24.85
N GLN A 96 3.87 -10.86 24.72
CA GLN A 96 4.93 -10.44 23.80
C GLN A 96 4.53 -10.60 22.35
N ASN A 97 3.75 -11.61 21.99
CA ASN A 97 3.20 -11.77 20.66
C ASN A 97 2.23 -10.63 20.32
N ALA A 98 1.33 -10.27 21.23
CA ALA A 98 0.43 -9.13 21.05
C ALA A 98 1.23 -7.83 20.86
N GLN A 99 2.24 -7.61 21.71
CA GLN A 99 3.10 -6.43 21.61
C GLN A 99 3.88 -6.38 20.30
N TYR A 100 4.29 -7.53 19.77
CA TYR A 100 4.96 -7.62 18.49
C TYR A 100 4.06 -7.09 17.36
N TYR A 101 2.81 -7.53 17.29
CA TYR A 101 1.86 -7.05 16.27
C TYR A 101 1.57 -5.56 16.40
N TYR A 102 1.42 -5.04 17.62
CA TYR A 102 1.25 -3.60 17.84
C TYR A 102 2.48 -2.78 17.47
N ASN A 103 3.67 -3.30 17.69
CA ASN A 103 4.90 -2.62 17.30
C ASN A 103 5.05 -2.57 15.78
N GLU A 104 4.72 -3.67 15.10
CA GLU A 104 4.72 -3.69 13.63
C GLU A 104 3.67 -2.71 13.08
N TYR A 105 2.47 -2.69 13.66
CA TYR A 105 1.46 -1.70 13.31
C TYR A 105 1.98 -0.26 13.45
N LYS A 106 2.64 0.06 14.55
CA LYS A 106 3.19 1.41 14.78
C LYS A 106 4.28 1.78 13.78
N LYS A 107 5.09 0.84 13.36
CA LYS A 107 6.12 1.10 12.33
C LYS A 107 5.47 1.53 11.02
N PHE A 108 4.41 0.86 10.62
CA PHE A 108 3.65 1.25 9.43
C PHE A 108 2.94 2.58 9.62
N ASP A 109 2.41 2.83 10.80
CA ASP A 109 1.72 4.09 11.10
C ASP A 109 2.64 5.30 11.02
N GLN A 110 3.89 5.16 11.43
CA GLN A 110 4.89 6.23 11.36
C GLN A 110 5.41 6.48 9.95
N ASN A 111 5.37 5.47 9.09
CA ASN A 111 5.94 5.56 7.75
C ASN A 111 4.92 6.00 6.69
N ILE A 112 3.63 5.76 6.95
CA ILE A 112 2.60 5.97 5.93
C ILE A 112 1.37 6.59 6.56
N ASP A 113 1.13 7.83 6.24
CA ASP A 113 -0.17 8.47 6.45
C ASP A 113 -1.05 8.12 5.25
N CYS A 114 -1.65 6.93 5.35
CA CYS A 114 -2.21 6.23 4.20
C CYS A 114 -3.40 6.90 3.52
N THR A 115 -4.08 7.81 4.17
CA THR A 115 -5.35 8.30 3.64
C THR A 115 -5.32 9.73 3.15
N GLU A 116 -4.61 10.60 3.82
CA GLU A 116 -4.57 12.02 3.46
C GLU A 116 -3.53 12.31 2.37
N GLU A 117 -2.37 11.68 2.42
CA GLU A 117 -1.32 11.91 1.42
C GLU A 117 -1.67 11.37 0.05
N ILE A 118 -2.30 10.19 -0.03
CA ILE A 118 -2.70 9.61 -1.32
C ILE A 118 -3.75 10.52 -1.99
N GLY A 119 -4.72 11.00 -1.25
CA GLY A 119 -5.72 11.93 -1.75
C GLY A 119 -5.11 13.22 -2.24
N ASN A 120 -4.29 13.85 -1.41
CA ASN A 120 -3.64 15.13 -1.72
C ASN A 120 -2.67 15.02 -2.91
N ASN A 121 -1.93 13.92 -3.00
CA ASN A 121 -1.02 13.71 -4.12
C ASN A 121 -1.76 13.45 -5.43
N THR A 122 -2.88 12.78 -5.38
CA THR A 122 -3.72 12.55 -6.56
C THR A 122 -4.34 13.85 -7.06
N GLU A 123 -4.85 14.69 -6.19
CA GLU A 123 -5.41 15.98 -6.53
C GLU A 123 -4.35 16.93 -7.11
N ARG A 124 -3.20 17.04 -6.46
CA ARG A 124 -2.07 17.83 -6.97
C ARG A 124 -1.64 17.38 -8.36
N SER A 125 -1.60 16.09 -8.58
CA SER A 125 -1.21 15.54 -9.87
C SER A 125 -2.21 15.84 -10.96
N ALA A 126 -3.49 15.82 -10.65
CA ALA A 126 -4.54 16.20 -11.58
C ALA A 126 -4.46 17.69 -11.93
N ILE A 127 -4.17 18.56 -10.96
CA ILE A 127 -4.01 20.00 -11.18
C ILE A 127 -2.76 20.30 -12.02
N GLU A 128 -1.65 19.63 -11.79
CA GLU A 128 -0.42 19.79 -12.58
C GLU A 128 -0.57 19.36 -14.04
N LEU A 129 -1.50 18.46 -14.33
CA LEU A 129 -1.79 18.00 -15.69
C LEU A 129 -2.72 18.95 -16.44
N LEU A 130 -3.40 19.82 -15.77
CA LEU A 130 -4.27 20.85 -16.38
C LEU A 130 -3.45 22.09 -16.75
#